data_bfa84cd8bf6acc302d0b449bffe52e0e
#
_entry.id   bfa84cd8bf6acc302d0b449bffe52e0e
#
_cell.length_a   1.000
_cell.length_b   1.000
_cell.length_c   1.000
_cell.angle_alpha   90.00
_cell.angle_beta   90.00
_cell.angle_gamma   90.00
#
_symmetry.space_group_name_H-M   'P 1'
#
loop_
_entity.id
_entity.type
_entity.pdbx_description
1 polymer ?
#
loop_
_entity_poly.entity_id
_entity_poly.type
_entity_poly.pdbx_seq_one_letter_code
_entity_poly.pdbx_strand_id
1 'polypeptide(L)' 'VGPICVAEHLRKFLPSHSIVPTGGDEGITAVASAPWGSAMLFPITYGYIKMLGGEGLKAATEMAIVNANYMSSALK' A
#
# COMPACT_ATOMS: atom_id res chain seq x y z
N VAL A 1 3.67 -0.77 -3.01
CA VAL A 1 3.36 -1.82 -2.03
C VAL A 1 2.53 -1.21 -0.92
N GLY A 2 1.42 -1.84 -0.59
CA GLY A 2 0.52 -1.36 0.45
C GLY A 2 -0.07 -2.54 1.22
N PRO A 3 0.59 -3.00 2.30
CA PRO A 3 0.01 -4.03 3.14
C PRO A 3 -1.26 -3.52 3.81
N ILE A 4 -2.31 -4.34 3.80
CA ILE A 4 -3.60 -4.00 4.42
C ILE A 4 -3.86 -5.00 5.53
N CYS A 5 -4.10 -4.49 6.72
CA CYS A 5 -4.49 -5.27 7.88
C CYS A 5 -5.93 -4.94 8.27
N VAL A 6 -6.62 -5.92 8.83
CA VAL A 6 -8.00 -5.74 9.28
C VAL A 6 -8.17 -6.21 10.72
N ALA A 7 -9.17 -5.68 11.42
CA ALA A 7 -9.56 -6.16 12.73
C ALA A 7 -10.16 -7.57 12.62
N GLU A 8 -10.11 -8.35 13.72
CA GLU A 8 -10.51 -9.76 13.72
C GLU A 8 -11.94 -9.99 13.17
N HIS A 9 -12.89 -9.13 13.50
CA HIS A 9 -14.27 -9.27 13.04
C HIS A 9 -14.44 -9.06 11.52
N LEU A 10 -13.46 -8.46 10.84
CA LEU A 10 -13.45 -8.27 9.39
C LEU A 10 -12.70 -9.37 8.63
N ARG A 11 -12.01 -10.26 9.33
CA ARG A 11 -11.18 -11.29 8.73
C ARG A 11 -11.93 -12.18 7.72
N LYS A 12 -13.18 -12.53 8.02
CA LYS A 12 -14.00 -13.36 7.16
C LYS A 12 -14.37 -12.72 5.82
N PHE A 13 -14.26 -11.40 5.72
CA PHE A 13 -14.56 -10.64 4.51
C PHE A 13 -13.33 -10.35 3.63
N LEU A 14 -12.15 -10.81 4.01
CA LEU A 14 -10.96 -10.65 3.18
C LEU A 14 -11.12 -11.33 1.84
N PRO A 15 -10.61 -10.76 0.74
CA PRO A 15 -10.72 -11.34 -0.60
C PRO A 15 -10.15 -12.75 -0.66
N SER A 16 -10.85 -13.66 -1.30
CA SER A 16 -10.41 -15.02 -1.55
C SER A 16 -9.58 -15.13 -2.84
N HIS A 17 -9.04 -16.29 -3.14
CA HIS A 17 -8.35 -16.58 -4.38
C HIS A 17 -8.75 -17.96 -4.89
N SER A 18 -8.91 -18.09 -6.21
CA SER A 18 -9.42 -19.34 -6.83
C SER A 18 -8.44 -20.51 -6.78
N ILE A 19 -7.13 -20.23 -6.67
CA ILE A 19 -6.09 -21.28 -6.73
C ILE A 19 -5.46 -21.48 -5.36
N VAL A 20 -5.23 -20.41 -4.62
CA VAL A 20 -4.58 -20.45 -3.31
C VAL A 20 -5.60 -20.11 -2.23
N PRO A 21 -5.77 -20.94 -1.19
CA PRO A 21 -6.72 -20.64 -0.11
C PRO A 21 -6.24 -19.45 0.72
N THR A 22 -6.73 -18.27 0.36
CA THR A 22 -6.47 -17.01 1.05
C THR A 22 -7.79 -16.36 1.42
N GLY A 23 -7.75 -15.40 2.34
CA GLY A 23 -8.93 -14.63 2.70
C GLY A 23 -9.95 -15.35 3.55
N GLY A 24 -11.16 -14.83 3.58
CA GLY A 24 -12.24 -15.31 4.41
C GLY A 24 -13.38 -15.95 3.62
N ASP A 25 -14.25 -16.67 4.31
CA ASP A 25 -15.34 -17.45 3.71
C ASP A 25 -16.45 -16.56 3.10
N GLU A 26 -16.59 -15.34 3.59
CA GLU A 26 -17.60 -14.37 3.13
C GLU A 26 -16.98 -13.23 2.27
N GLY A 27 -15.72 -13.39 1.85
CA GLY A 27 -15.02 -12.41 1.05
C GLY A 27 -15.41 -12.43 -0.43
N ILE A 28 -15.07 -11.36 -1.14
CA ILE A 28 -15.16 -11.32 -2.60
C ILE A 28 -14.12 -12.26 -3.23
N THR A 29 -14.22 -12.52 -4.51
CA THR A 29 -13.24 -13.29 -5.28
C THR A 29 -11.89 -12.56 -5.37
N ALA A 30 -10.93 -13.16 -6.06
CA ALA A 30 -9.59 -12.60 -6.19
C ALA A 30 -9.60 -11.15 -6.73
N VAL A 31 -8.88 -10.27 -6.07
CA VAL A 31 -8.67 -8.88 -6.50
C VAL A 31 -7.58 -8.81 -7.58
N ALA A 32 -6.58 -9.68 -7.48
CA ALA A 32 -5.46 -9.73 -8.42
C ALA A 32 -5.01 -11.18 -8.64
N SER A 33 -4.30 -11.43 -9.74
CA SER A 33 -3.75 -12.75 -10.05
C SER A 33 -2.75 -13.24 -9.01
N ALA A 34 -1.96 -12.34 -8.42
CA ALA A 34 -1.03 -12.66 -7.35
C ALA A 34 -1.77 -12.67 -5.99
N PRO A 35 -1.83 -13.80 -5.27
CA PRO A 35 -2.62 -13.93 -4.04
C PRO A 35 -2.24 -12.95 -2.94
N TRP A 36 -0.95 -12.65 -2.80
CA TRP A 36 -0.42 -11.74 -1.76
C TRP A 36 0.28 -10.51 -2.34
N GLY A 37 0.00 -10.17 -3.60
CA GLY A 37 0.69 -9.10 -4.30
C GLY A 37 2.01 -9.54 -4.93
N SER A 38 2.76 -8.60 -5.50
CA SER A 38 4.00 -8.87 -6.20
C SER A 38 5.22 -8.65 -5.30
N ALA A 39 5.88 -9.72 -4.89
CA ALA A 39 7.10 -9.66 -4.08
C ALA A 39 8.26 -8.98 -4.81
N MET A 40 8.27 -8.95 -6.14
CA MET A 40 9.30 -8.26 -6.93
C MET A 40 9.34 -6.75 -6.71
N LEU A 41 8.29 -6.16 -6.15
CA LEU A 41 8.26 -4.73 -5.82
C LEU A 41 9.00 -4.41 -4.52
N PHE A 42 9.24 -5.37 -3.65
CA PHE A 42 9.93 -5.15 -2.38
C PHE A 42 11.36 -4.63 -2.54
N PRO A 43 12.19 -5.13 -3.48
CA PRO A 43 13.51 -4.55 -3.73
C PRO A 43 13.49 -3.06 -4.10
N ILE A 44 12.47 -2.61 -4.83
CA ILE A 44 12.28 -1.20 -5.19
C ILE A 44 11.99 -0.39 -3.93
N THR A 45 11.06 -0.84 -3.10
CA THR A 45 10.73 -0.19 -1.82
C THR A 45 11.94 -0.16 -0.89
N TYR A 46 12.67 -1.26 -0.78
CA TYR A 46 13.89 -1.36 0.03
C TYR A 46 14.94 -0.37 -0.45
N GLY A 47 15.22 -0.32 -1.76
CA GLY A 47 16.15 0.63 -2.36
C GLY A 47 15.78 2.07 -2.09
N TYR A 48 14.51 2.42 -2.23
CA TYR A 48 14.00 3.77 -1.97
C TYR A 48 14.23 4.18 -0.50
N ILE A 49 13.89 3.31 0.43
CA ILE A 49 14.09 3.56 1.86
C ILE A 49 15.59 3.70 2.19
N LYS A 50 16.43 2.85 1.61
CA LYS A 50 17.89 2.90 1.82
C LYS A 50 18.53 4.16 1.27
N MET A 51 18.07 4.63 0.10
CA MET A 51 18.59 5.85 -0.52
C MET A 51 18.23 7.11 0.25
N LEU A 52 17.01 7.21 0.75
CA LEU A 52 16.53 8.40 1.44
C LEU A 52 16.86 8.40 2.94
N GLY A 53 16.85 7.25 3.57
CA GLY A 53 16.91 7.16 5.02
C GLY A 53 15.70 7.78 5.72
N GLY A 54 15.67 7.77 7.03
CA GLY A 54 14.57 8.33 7.81
C GLY A 54 14.35 9.83 7.58
N GLU A 55 15.44 10.59 7.59
CA GLU A 55 15.39 12.05 7.35
C GLU A 55 14.91 12.38 5.94
N GLY A 56 15.41 11.68 4.92
CA GLY A 56 15.00 11.90 3.53
C GLY A 56 13.54 11.54 3.28
N LEU A 57 13.03 10.47 3.88
CA LEU A 57 11.62 10.08 3.79
C LEU A 57 10.71 11.14 4.41
N LYS A 58 11.09 11.66 5.59
CA LYS A 58 10.37 12.76 6.25
C LYS A 58 10.36 14.00 5.37
N ALA A 59 11.52 14.45 4.91
CA ALA A 59 11.65 15.64 4.06
C ALA A 59 10.85 15.51 2.75
N ALA A 60 10.86 14.35 2.10
CA ALA A 60 10.07 14.10 0.90
C ALA A 60 8.57 14.23 1.15
N THR A 61 8.09 13.70 2.27
CA THR A 61 6.67 13.80 2.66
C THR A 61 6.27 15.24 2.99
N GLU A 62 7.08 15.94 3.76
CA GLU A 62 6.85 17.37 4.09
C GLU A 62 6.80 18.23 2.83
N MET A 63 7.73 18.03 1.89
CA MET A 63 7.75 18.75 0.64
C MET A 63 6.53 18.44 -0.24
N ALA A 64 6.06 17.18 -0.26
CA ALA A 64 4.84 16.82 -0.97
C ALA A 64 3.61 17.57 -0.45
N ILE A 65 3.49 17.73 0.86
CA ILE A 65 2.40 18.49 1.49
C ILE A 65 2.49 19.98 1.14
N VAL A 66 3.68 20.55 1.21
CA VAL A 66 3.92 21.98 0.83
C VAL A 66 3.53 22.22 -0.62
N ASN A 67 3.96 21.36 -1.53
CA ASN A 67 3.63 21.45 -2.94
C ASN A 67 2.14 21.36 -3.21
N ALA A 68 1.45 20.41 -2.56
CA ALA A 68 0.01 20.25 -2.69
C ALA A 68 -0.75 21.49 -2.21
N ASN A 69 -0.35 22.06 -1.07
CA ASN A 69 -0.95 23.27 -0.53
C ASN A 69 -0.70 24.49 -1.42
N TYR A 70 0.51 24.61 -1.96
CA TYR A 70 0.83 25.67 -2.91
C TYR A 70 -0.05 25.61 -4.16
N MET A 71 -0.15 24.43 -4.78
CA MET A 71 -1.01 24.24 -5.95
C MET A 71 -2.48 24.56 -5.63
N SER A 72 -2.98 24.08 -4.49
CA SER A 72 -4.35 24.37 -4.06
C SER A 72 -4.62 25.87 -3.89
N SER A 73 -3.65 26.60 -3.34
CA SER A 73 -3.76 28.07 -3.19
C SER A 73 -3.69 28.82 -4.51
N ALA A 74 -2.86 28.35 -5.44
CA ALA A 74 -2.68 28.99 -6.75
C ALA A 74 -3.88 28.77 -7.69
N LEU A 75 -4.69 27.74 -7.44
CA LEU A 75 -5.86 27.43 -8.25
C LEU A 75 -7.16 28.02 -7.70
N LYS A 76 -7.13 28.65 -6.55
CA LYS A 76 -8.27 29.37 -5.95
C LYS A 76 -8.31 30.81 -6.44
#